data_1c55423ee942d16513d63d5b34b35705
#
_entry.id   1c55423ee942d16513d63d5b34b35705
#
_cell.length_a   1.000
_cell.length_b   1.000
_cell.length_c   1.000
_cell.angle_alpha   90.00
_cell.angle_beta   90.00
_cell.angle_gamma   90.00
#
_symmetry.space_group_name_H-M   'P 1'
#
loop_
_entity.id
_entity.type
_entity.pdbx_description
1 polymer ?
#
loop_
_entity_poly.entity_id
_entity_poly.type
_entity_poly.pdbx_seq_one_letter_code
_entity_poly.pdbx_strand_id
1 'polypeptide(L)'
;MNDHRPDMSPVVEMTRQRVVGPTRSSHPIYVDLLPPCNQTCPAGEDIQAWLSLAQAGKWKQAWESLIRDNPLPAVHGRVCYHPCESACNRAELDSSVSIHAIERFLGDKAAAEGWLPPRDAAPSGKKVLVVGAGPSGLSAAYQLARLGHEVEIRDAGPLPGGMLHFGIPAYRLPRDVLMQEIARIGAMGVRITLNHKVVDVLAEKVGGGFDAVFVAIGAQAARHVDIPARDAAHVVSAVSLLHDVGAGQAPKLGRRVVVYGAGNTAMDAARTAKRLGAEEALIVFFSDRAHMEAHAFEAEEALSEGVKIKWLSSIRDIGAGALQVELMALDAHGVPQPTGKFETLRADSVVLALGQHAESDFLKDIPGIALTPDGTVIVGPDMMTGAPGLFAGGDLIPGTRTVTTAVGHGKKAARHIDGWLRSLPYEAAPKHPVIGFEGLHLPIYSDAKPSLQPELPTALREGFIEVTGGLSEADALHEARRCLSCGNCYECDGCFAACPETAIAKLGPGRGYEVDLALCTGCAACFEQCPCHAIDMIPERIPA
;
A
#
# COMPACT_ATOMS: atom_id res chain seq x y z
N MET A 1 -14.38 30.97 73.32
CA MET A 1 -14.97 29.67 72.88
C MET A 1 -14.31 29.31 71.58
N ASN A 2 -13.38 28.36 71.63
CA ASN A 2 -12.70 27.85 70.45
C ASN A 2 -13.64 26.84 69.81
N ASP A 3 -14.17 27.23 68.68
CA ASP A 3 -15.00 26.34 67.84
C ASP A 3 -14.07 25.34 67.15
N HIS A 4 -13.82 24.19 67.80
CA HIS A 4 -13.10 23.06 67.21
C HIS A 4 -14.00 22.39 66.22
N ARG A 5 -13.87 22.76 64.98
CA ARG A 5 -14.49 21.98 63.87
C ARG A 5 -13.81 20.61 63.78
N PRO A 6 -14.58 19.53 63.80
CA PRO A 6 -14.03 18.18 63.74
C PRO A 6 -13.72 17.71 62.31
N ASP A 7 -13.41 18.63 61.39
CA ASP A 7 -13.03 18.26 60.04
C ASP A 7 -11.50 18.31 59.87
N MET A 8 -10.96 17.40 59.06
CA MET A 8 -9.53 17.27 58.78
C MET A 8 -9.07 18.24 57.69
N SER A 9 -9.91 19.18 57.29
CA SER A 9 -9.55 20.17 56.26
C SER A 9 -8.54 21.15 56.82
N PRO A 10 -7.42 21.42 56.15
CA PRO A 10 -6.49 22.47 56.58
C PRO A 10 -7.21 23.81 56.55
N VAL A 11 -6.99 24.65 57.58
CA VAL A 11 -7.54 26.01 57.63
C VAL A 11 -6.91 26.81 56.51
N VAL A 12 -7.67 27.06 55.47
CA VAL A 12 -7.24 27.88 54.33
C VAL A 12 -7.52 29.33 54.66
N GLU A 13 -6.47 30.13 54.82
CA GLU A 13 -6.56 31.56 55.04
C GLU A 13 -6.92 32.26 53.72
N MET A 14 -8.20 32.51 53.49
CA MET A 14 -8.73 33.08 52.23
C MET A 14 -8.33 34.54 51.99
N THR A 15 -7.67 35.18 52.96
CA THR A 15 -7.20 36.57 52.89
C THR A 15 -5.73 36.68 52.45
N ARG A 16 -5.00 35.59 52.36
CA ARG A 16 -3.65 35.60 51.78
C ARG A 16 -3.75 35.86 50.30
N GLN A 17 -3.22 37.00 49.86
CA GLN A 17 -2.89 37.15 48.43
C GLN A 17 -2.11 35.91 48.00
N ARG A 18 -2.54 35.25 46.94
CA ARG A 18 -1.80 34.17 46.30
C ARG A 18 -0.44 34.70 45.85
N VAL A 19 0.53 34.66 46.74
CA VAL A 19 1.92 34.86 46.41
C VAL A 19 2.45 33.49 46.05
N VAL A 20 2.41 33.24 44.75
CA VAL A 20 3.13 32.15 44.05
C VAL A 20 2.71 30.76 44.51
N GLY A 21 1.86 30.13 43.73
CA GLY A 21 1.74 28.67 43.68
C GLY A 21 3.10 28.03 43.35
N PRO A 22 3.25 26.69 43.45
CA PRO A 22 4.50 26.04 43.09
C PRO A 22 4.90 26.51 41.67
N THR A 23 6.17 26.88 41.54
CA THR A 23 6.71 27.32 40.26
C THR A 23 6.48 26.20 39.26
N ARG A 24 5.70 26.44 38.21
CA ARG A 24 5.50 25.47 37.15
C ARG A 24 6.85 25.15 36.51
N SER A 25 7.25 23.88 36.53
CA SER A 25 8.53 23.43 35.98
C SER A 25 8.41 22.97 34.53
N SER A 26 7.20 22.60 34.10
CA SER A 26 6.89 22.17 32.73
C SER A 26 5.45 22.51 32.38
N HIS A 27 5.16 22.60 31.11
CA HIS A 27 3.80 22.83 30.63
C HIS A 27 3.48 21.92 29.41
N PRO A 28 2.19 21.58 29.20
CA PRO A 28 1.79 20.75 28.08
C PRO A 28 1.81 21.55 26.79
N ILE A 29 2.23 20.87 25.74
CA ILE A 29 2.06 21.29 24.34
C ILE A 29 1.36 20.19 23.57
N TYR A 30 0.54 20.55 22.57
CA TYR A 30 0.04 19.57 21.61
C TYR A 30 1.12 19.27 20.59
N VAL A 31 1.29 17.98 20.29
CA VAL A 31 2.27 17.46 19.34
C VAL A 31 1.58 16.57 18.34
N ASP A 32 2.12 16.54 17.12
CA ASP A 32 1.77 15.55 16.11
C ASP A 32 2.92 14.56 16.02
N LEU A 33 2.61 13.28 16.22
CA LEU A 33 3.55 12.18 16.06
C LEU A 33 3.15 11.34 14.84
N LEU A 34 4.07 10.56 14.31
CA LEU A 34 3.81 9.74 13.15
C LEU A 34 3.29 8.35 13.59
N PRO A 35 2.05 7.96 13.22
CA PRO A 35 1.57 6.62 13.46
C PRO A 35 2.40 5.58 12.70
N PRO A 36 2.68 4.38 13.28
CA PRO A 36 3.45 3.34 12.60
C PRO A 36 2.82 2.90 11.27
N CYS A 37 1.48 2.86 11.17
CA CYS A 37 0.78 2.55 9.93
C CYS A 37 1.07 3.57 8.82
N ASN A 38 1.07 4.88 9.13
CA ASN A 38 1.43 5.93 8.18
C ASN A 38 2.90 5.82 7.75
N GLN A 39 3.80 5.51 8.71
CA GLN A 39 5.24 5.38 8.43
C GLN A 39 5.53 4.25 7.47
N THR A 40 4.81 3.13 7.60
CA THR A 40 5.08 1.89 6.87
C THR A 40 4.39 1.82 5.51
N CYS A 41 3.36 2.64 5.27
CA CYS A 41 2.61 2.62 4.01
C CYS A 41 3.48 3.09 2.83
N PRO A 42 3.75 2.24 1.83
CA PRO A 42 4.56 2.64 0.67
C PRO A 42 3.88 3.68 -0.23
N ALA A 43 2.54 3.76 -0.22
CA ALA A 43 1.79 4.82 -0.89
C ALA A 43 1.87 6.15 -0.13
N GLY A 44 2.34 6.12 1.13
CA GLY A 44 2.45 7.29 1.99
C GLY A 44 1.08 7.88 2.31
N GLU A 45 0.12 7.03 2.63
CA GLU A 45 -1.21 7.44 3.06
C GLU A 45 -1.19 7.99 4.48
N ASP A 46 -2.03 8.98 4.73
CA ASP A 46 -2.38 9.42 6.07
C ASP A 46 -3.54 8.55 6.61
N ILE A 47 -3.17 7.30 6.96
CA ILE A 47 -4.12 6.28 7.39
C ILE A 47 -4.89 6.71 8.64
N GLN A 48 -4.19 7.28 9.62
CA GLN A 48 -4.82 7.72 10.86
C GLN A 48 -5.87 8.81 10.59
N ALA A 49 -5.60 9.77 9.69
CA ALA A 49 -6.54 10.84 9.39
C ALA A 49 -7.84 10.31 8.77
N TRP A 50 -7.77 9.44 7.76
CA TRP A 50 -9.00 8.91 7.17
C TRP A 50 -9.70 7.88 8.08
N LEU A 51 -8.97 7.11 8.91
CA LEU A 51 -9.57 6.25 9.93
C LEU A 51 -10.32 7.05 11.00
N SER A 52 -9.79 8.18 11.43
CA SER A 52 -10.48 9.07 12.37
C SER A 52 -11.84 9.55 11.85
N LEU A 53 -11.91 9.88 10.56
CA LEU A 53 -13.17 10.23 9.90
C LEU A 53 -14.11 9.02 9.79
N ALA A 54 -13.57 7.83 9.51
CA ALA A 54 -14.34 6.58 9.46
C ALA A 54 -14.91 6.20 10.84
N GLN A 55 -14.17 6.40 11.93
CA GLN A 55 -14.65 6.21 13.32
C GLN A 55 -15.90 7.04 13.62
N ALA A 56 -15.97 8.23 13.04
CA ALA A 56 -17.12 9.13 13.17
C ALA A 56 -18.25 8.83 12.16
N GLY A 57 -18.14 7.79 11.35
CA GLY A 57 -19.11 7.44 10.29
C GLY A 57 -19.15 8.45 9.12
N LYS A 58 -18.13 9.30 9.00
CA LYS A 58 -18.01 10.33 7.96
C LYS A 58 -17.39 9.73 6.69
N TRP A 59 -18.03 8.72 6.12
CA TRP A 59 -17.49 7.88 5.06
C TRP A 59 -16.98 8.64 3.85
N LYS A 60 -17.75 9.61 3.32
CA LYS A 60 -17.32 10.40 2.18
C LYS A 60 -16.08 11.23 2.47
N GLN A 61 -16.02 11.85 3.65
CA GLN A 61 -14.84 12.63 4.07
C GLN A 61 -13.62 11.72 4.30
N ALA A 62 -13.83 10.52 4.85
CA ALA A 62 -12.78 9.51 5.00
C ALA A 62 -12.23 9.10 3.63
N TRP A 63 -13.10 8.83 2.65
CA TRP A 63 -12.70 8.53 1.29
C TRP A 63 -11.98 9.72 0.63
N GLU A 64 -12.49 10.94 0.76
CA GLU A 64 -11.84 12.15 0.22
C GLU A 64 -10.45 12.38 0.82
N SER A 65 -10.26 12.04 2.11
CA SER A 65 -8.94 12.06 2.76
C SER A 65 -8.02 10.98 2.18
N LEU A 66 -8.50 9.75 2.06
CA LEU A 66 -7.76 8.61 1.53
C LEU A 66 -7.27 8.85 0.10
N ILE A 67 -8.14 9.31 -0.79
CA ILE A 67 -7.79 9.53 -2.20
C ILE A 67 -6.83 10.69 -2.45
N ARG A 68 -6.52 11.50 -1.46
CA ARG A 68 -5.42 12.48 -1.57
C ARG A 68 -4.09 11.80 -1.83
N ASP A 69 -3.92 10.61 -1.29
CA ASP A 69 -2.68 9.86 -1.36
C ASP A 69 -2.78 8.66 -2.29
N ASN A 70 -3.90 7.95 -2.29
CA ASN A 70 -4.12 6.74 -3.04
C ASN A 70 -5.40 6.81 -3.88
N PRO A 71 -5.30 6.95 -5.22
CA PRO A 71 -6.48 7.07 -6.09
C PRO A 71 -7.23 5.75 -6.34
N LEU A 72 -6.73 4.61 -5.83
CA LEU A 72 -7.21 3.27 -6.12
C LEU A 72 -7.62 2.48 -4.84
N PRO A 73 -8.45 3.04 -3.94
CA PRO A 73 -8.74 2.40 -2.65
C PRO A 73 -9.44 1.05 -2.76
N ALA A 74 -10.38 0.87 -3.70
CA ALA A 74 -11.03 -0.42 -3.89
C ALA A 74 -10.07 -1.50 -4.42
N VAL A 75 -9.07 -1.11 -5.22
CA VAL A 75 -7.99 -1.98 -5.69
C VAL A 75 -7.05 -2.32 -4.55
N HIS A 76 -6.54 -1.32 -3.83
CA HIS A 76 -5.59 -1.53 -2.73
C HIS A 76 -6.18 -2.42 -1.63
N GLY A 77 -7.40 -2.16 -1.21
CA GLY A 77 -8.09 -2.96 -0.21
C GLY A 77 -8.32 -4.43 -0.61
N ARG A 78 -7.99 -4.80 -1.87
CA ARG A 78 -8.03 -6.19 -2.38
C ARG A 78 -6.67 -6.82 -2.60
N VAL A 79 -5.65 -6.01 -2.96
CA VAL A 79 -4.38 -6.56 -3.45
C VAL A 79 -3.14 -6.03 -2.73
N CYS A 80 -3.28 -5.08 -1.80
CA CYS A 80 -2.18 -4.62 -0.96
C CYS A 80 -1.76 -5.72 0.02
N TYR A 81 -0.46 -5.81 0.31
CA TYR A 81 0.09 -6.72 1.33
C TYR A 81 0.06 -6.12 2.75
N HIS A 82 -0.60 -5.00 2.92
CA HIS A 82 -0.94 -4.28 4.17
C HIS A 82 0.18 -4.24 5.23
N PRO A 83 1.39 -3.73 4.89
CA PRO A 83 2.46 -3.58 5.88
C PRO A 83 2.08 -2.64 7.05
N CYS A 84 1.11 -1.77 6.83
CA CYS A 84 0.51 -0.91 7.85
C CYS A 84 -0.16 -1.70 8.98
N GLU A 85 -0.76 -2.85 8.68
CA GLU A 85 -1.38 -3.73 9.69
C GLU A 85 -0.32 -4.47 10.50
N SER A 86 0.75 -4.91 9.85
CA SER A 86 1.88 -5.55 10.53
C SER A 86 2.59 -4.60 11.51
N ALA A 87 2.51 -3.28 11.27
CA ALA A 87 3.10 -2.26 12.14
C ALA A 87 2.08 -1.63 13.11
N CYS A 88 0.84 -2.08 13.12
CA CYS A 88 -0.24 -1.46 13.89
C CYS A 88 -0.04 -1.70 15.40
N ASN A 89 0.06 -0.63 16.20
CA ASN A 89 0.17 -0.72 17.66
C ASN A 89 -0.98 -1.48 18.32
N ARG A 90 -2.15 -1.55 17.67
CA ARG A 90 -3.28 -2.34 18.19
C ARG A 90 -2.94 -3.82 18.30
N ALA A 91 -2.03 -4.33 17.48
CA ALA A 91 -1.60 -5.73 17.52
C ALA A 91 -0.97 -6.15 18.86
N GLU A 92 -0.44 -5.19 19.63
CA GLU A 92 0.10 -5.44 20.98
C GLU A 92 -1.00 -5.69 22.03
N LEU A 93 -2.27 -5.38 21.71
CA LEU A 93 -3.40 -5.58 22.63
C LEU A 93 -4.17 -6.86 22.28
N ASP A 94 -4.72 -6.93 21.08
CA ASP A 94 -5.54 -8.05 20.64
C ASP A 94 -5.21 -8.50 19.20
N SER A 95 -5.38 -7.62 18.23
CA SER A 95 -5.00 -7.82 16.82
C SER A 95 -4.97 -6.49 16.09
N SER A 96 -4.22 -6.38 15.02
CA SER A 96 -4.21 -5.18 14.18
C SER A 96 -5.62 -4.78 13.71
N VAL A 97 -5.80 -3.51 13.40
CA VAL A 97 -7.00 -3.04 12.69
C VAL A 97 -6.94 -3.55 11.26
N SER A 98 -8.04 -4.07 10.72
CA SER A 98 -8.16 -4.48 9.30
C SER A 98 -8.23 -3.26 8.39
N ILE A 99 -7.12 -2.55 8.26
CA ILE A 99 -7.01 -1.25 7.56
C ILE A 99 -7.39 -1.42 6.09
N HIS A 100 -6.82 -2.44 5.42
CA HIS A 100 -7.11 -2.72 4.00
C HIS A 100 -8.59 -3.02 3.75
N ALA A 101 -9.27 -3.69 4.70
CA ALA A 101 -10.68 -4.01 4.56
C ALA A 101 -11.58 -2.76 4.68
N ILE A 102 -11.19 -1.79 5.52
CA ILE A 102 -11.89 -0.49 5.60
C ILE A 102 -11.60 0.34 4.34
N GLU A 103 -10.37 0.33 3.86
CA GLU A 103 -9.97 0.98 2.61
C GLU A 103 -10.80 0.46 1.43
N ARG A 104 -10.94 -0.88 1.32
CA ARG A 104 -11.83 -1.54 0.37
C ARG A 104 -13.27 -1.07 0.51
N PHE A 105 -13.81 -1.07 1.74
CA PHE A 105 -15.16 -0.63 2.02
C PHE A 105 -15.40 0.81 1.53
N LEU A 106 -14.46 1.72 1.79
CA LEU A 106 -14.54 3.11 1.33
C LEU A 106 -14.52 3.20 -0.21
N GLY A 107 -13.67 2.44 -0.87
CA GLY A 107 -13.59 2.38 -2.32
C GLY A 107 -14.86 1.82 -2.97
N ASP A 108 -15.39 0.71 -2.45
CA ASP A 108 -16.61 0.07 -2.94
C ASP A 108 -17.84 0.97 -2.69
N LYS A 109 -17.92 1.61 -1.51
CA LYS A 109 -18.98 2.57 -1.20
C LYS A 109 -18.93 3.79 -2.13
N ALA A 110 -17.75 4.31 -2.40
CA ALA A 110 -17.57 5.41 -3.33
C ALA A 110 -18.03 5.07 -4.76
N ALA A 111 -17.81 3.83 -5.18
CA ALA A 111 -18.29 3.33 -6.46
C ALA A 111 -19.83 3.22 -6.47
N ALA A 112 -20.41 2.63 -5.42
CA ALA A 112 -21.86 2.44 -5.29
C ALA A 112 -22.62 3.78 -5.21
N GLU A 113 -22.05 4.79 -4.55
CA GLU A 113 -22.67 6.11 -4.38
C GLU A 113 -22.24 7.14 -5.46
N GLY A 114 -21.37 6.75 -6.40
CA GLY A 114 -20.94 7.59 -7.51
C GLY A 114 -20.10 8.81 -7.07
N TRP A 115 -19.28 8.68 -6.02
CA TRP A 115 -18.43 9.77 -5.55
C TRP A 115 -17.32 10.06 -6.56
N LEU A 116 -17.10 11.37 -6.80
CA LEU A 116 -16.05 11.84 -7.68
C LEU A 116 -15.00 12.62 -6.88
N PRO A 117 -13.71 12.51 -7.27
CA PRO A 117 -12.65 13.28 -6.65
C PRO A 117 -12.85 14.78 -6.83
N PRO A 118 -12.52 15.60 -5.83
CA PRO A 118 -12.55 17.05 -5.98
C PRO A 118 -11.44 17.51 -6.94
N ARG A 119 -11.69 18.62 -7.65
CA ARG A 119 -10.66 19.31 -8.43
C ARG A 119 -10.05 20.39 -7.55
N ASP A 120 -8.82 20.19 -7.13
CA ASP A 120 -8.19 21.03 -6.11
C ASP A 120 -7.52 22.30 -6.67
N ALA A 121 -7.07 22.27 -7.93
CA ALA A 121 -6.28 23.37 -8.50
C ALA A 121 -6.84 23.90 -9.82
N ALA A 122 -6.56 25.18 -10.08
CA ALA A 122 -6.79 25.81 -11.38
C ALA A 122 -5.83 25.24 -12.44
N PRO A 123 -6.20 25.28 -13.75
CA PRO A 123 -5.32 24.83 -14.83
C PRO A 123 -3.96 25.53 -14.80
N SER A 124 -2.90 24.75 -14.84
CA SER A 124 -1.49 25.24 -14.81
C SER A 124 -0.97 25.70 -16.17
N GLY A 125 -1.66 25.30 -17.26
CA GLY A 125 -1.17 25.49 -18.63
C GLY A 125 -0.02 24.56 -19.01
N LYS A 126 0.34 23.60 -18.16
CA LYS A 126 1.42 22.62 -18.38
C LYS A 126 0.85 21.27 -18.78
N LYS A 127 1.59 20.55 -19.63
CA LYS A 127 1.18 19.29 -20.22
C LYS A 127 2.19 18.18 -19.91
N VAL A 128 1.71 17.05 -19.39
CA VAL A 128 2.54 15.92 -18.99
C VAL A 128 2.12 14.65 -19.72
N LEU A 129 3.11 13.96 -20.31
CA LEU A 129 2.94 12.60 -20.84
C LEU A 129 3.27 11.57 -19.76
N VAL A 130 2.38 10.61 -19.58
CA VAL A 130 2.63 9.40 -18.79
C VAL A 130 2.70 8.21 -19.73
N VAL A 131 3.78 7.45 -19.68
CA VAL A 131 3.98 6.25 -20.49
C VAL A 131 3.73 5.01 -19.64
N GLY A 132 2.58 4.36 -19.86
CA GLY A 132 2.10 3.20 -19.12
C GLY A 132 0.90 3.52 -18.23
N ALA A 133 -0.18 2.77 -18.41
CA ALA A 133 -1.44 2.84 -17.65
C ALA A 133 -1.49 1.85 -16.47
N GLY A 134 -0.34 1.43 -15.94
CA GLY A 134 -0.23 0.62 -14.71
C GLY A 134 -0.44 1.46 -13.45
N PRO A 135 -0.36 0.86 -12.24
CA PRO A 135 -0.68 1.54 -10.97
C PRO A 135 0.15 2.81 -10.75
N SER A 136 1.43 2.81 -11.12
CA SER A 136 2.29 4.00 -10.99
C SER A 136 1.89 5.12 -11.93
N GLY A 137 1.61 4.80 -13.19
CA GLY A 137 1.17 5.78 -14.19
C GLY A 137 -0.21 6.36 -13.88
N LEU A 138 -1.16 5.53 -13.47
CA LEU A 138 -2.50 5.96 -13.04
C LEU A 138 -2.42 6.89 -11.81
N SER A 139 -1.60 6.54 -10.81
CA SER A 139 -1.38 7.38 -9.63
C SER A 139 -0.75 8.72 -10.01
N ALA A 140 0.31 8.72 -10.82
CA ALA A 140 0.95 9.96 -11.27
C ALA A 140 -0.02 10.86 -12.04
N ALA A 141 -0.77 10.29 -12.97
CA ALA A 141 -1.75 11.03 -13.77
C ALA A 141 -2.85 11.65 -12.91
N TYR A 142 -3.37 10.91 -11.94
CA TYR A 142 -4.34 11.41 -10.96
C TYR A 142 -3.80 12.60 -10.17
N GLN A 143 -2.61 12.45 -9.59
CA GLN A 143 -2.00 13.50 -8.77
C GLN A 143 -1.66 14.75 -9.60
N LEU A 144 -1.14 14.57 -10.81
CA LEU A 144 -0.84 15.69 -11.73
C LEU A 144 -2.12 16.43 -12.15
N ALA A 145 -3.20 15.69 -12.43
CA ALA A 145 -4.50 16.30 -12.76
C ALA A 145 -5.07 17.11 -11.58
N ARG A 146 -4.90 16.62 -10.34
CA ARG A 146 -5.26 17.39 -9.13
C ARG A 146 -4.44 18.66 -8.98
N LEU A 147 -3.19 18.66 -9.38
CA LEU A 147 -2.30 19.84 -9.38
C LEU A 147 -2.56 20.81 -10.55
N GLY A 148 -3.56 20.50 -11.39
CA GLY A 148 -4.03 21.35 -12.47
C GLY A 148 -3.30 21.18 -13.80
N HIS A 149 -2.50 20.12 -13.96
CA HIS A 149 -1.82 19.82 -15.23
C HIS A 149 -2.75 19.10 -16.22
N GLU A 150 -2.54 19.33 -17.52
CA GLU A 150 -3.10 18.48 -18.58
C GLU A 150 -2.29 17.20 -18.65
N VAL A 151 -2.96 16.04 -18.56
CA VAL A 151 -2.28 14.74 -18.52
C VAL A 151 -2.81 13.81 -19.60
N GLU A 152 -1.89 13.22 -20.34
CA GLU A 152 -2.16 12.14 -21.28
C GLU A 152 -1.38 10.90 -20.90
N ILE A 153 -2.08 9.76 -20.73
CA ILE A 153 -1.47 8.44 -20.57
C ILE A 153 -1.44 7.77 -21.95
N ARG A 154 -0.28 7.20 -22.34
CA ARG A 154 -0.15 6.32 -23.51
C ARG A 154 0.26 4.94 -23.05
N ASP A 155 -0.50 3.92 -23.48
CA ASP A 155 -0.25 2.54 -23.12
C ASP A 155 -0.22 1.65 -24.36
N ALA A 156 0.73 0.73 -24.40
CA ALA A 156 0.90 -0.23 -25.47
C ALA A 156 -0.22 -1.27 -25.52
N GLY A 157 -0.84 -1.57 -24.39
CA GLY A 157 -1.87 -2.59 -24.24
C GLY A 157 -3.26 -2.15 -24.73
N PRO A 158 -4.15 -3.12 -24.93
CA PRO A 158 -5.53 -2.86 -25.36
C PRO A 158 -6.44 -2.39 -24.22
N LEU A 159 -6.03 -2.57 -22.95
CA LEU A 159 -6.79 -2.23 -21.77
C LEU A 159 -5.87 -1.58 -20.72
N PRO A 160 -6.37 -0.60 -19.95
CA PRO A 160 -5.58 0.04 -18.91
C PRO A 160 -5.52 -0.85 -17.66
N GLY A 161 -4.56 -0.54 -16.77
CA GLY A 161 -4.36 -1.22 -15.50
C GLY A 161 -3.01 -1.94 -15.40
N GLY A 162 -2.34 -2.25 -16.51
CA GLY A 162 -1.07 -2.96 -16.50
C GLY A 162 -1.18 -4.29 -15.74
N MET A 163 -0.28 -4.54 -14.78
CA MET A 163 -0.30 -5.77 -13.96
C MET A 163 -1.56 -5.94 -13.10
N LEU A 164 -2.29 -4.86 -12.79
CA LEU A 164 -3.60 -4.99 -12.13
C LEU A 164 -4.62 -5.71 -13.02
N HIS A 165 -4.54 -5.49 -14.32
CA HIS A 165 -5.44 -6.13 -15.30
C HIS A 165 -4.91 -7.48 -15.77
N PHE A 166 -3.62 -7.56 -16.11
CA PHE A 166 -3.04 -8.69 -16.84
C PHE A 166 -2.21 -9.62 -15.95
N GLY A 167 -1.83 -9.21 -14.72
CA GLY A 167 -1.05 -10.02 -13.80
C GLY A 167 -1.84 -10.58 -12.65
N ILE A 168 -2.73 -9.77 -12.05
CA ILE A 168 -3.53 -10.20 -10.89
C ILE A 168 -4.81 -10.88 -11.39
N PRO A 169 -5.11 -12.12 -10.96
CA PRO A 169 -6.31 -12.82 -11.39
C PRO A 169 -7.62 -12.14 -10.96
N ALA A 170 -8.69 -12.30 -11.76
CA ALA A 170 -9.97 -11.66 -11.50
C ALA A 170 -10.66 -12.14 -10.21
N TYR A 171 -10.34 -13.35 -9.72
CA TYR A 171 -10.85 -13.84 -8.45
C TYR A 171 -10.24 -13.12 -7.22
N ARG A 172 -9.15 -12.35 -7.40
CA ARG A 172 -8.57 -11.44 -6.39
C ARG A 172 -8.97 -9.99 -6.67
N LEU A 173 -9.00 -9.58 -7.94
CA LEU A 173 -9.33 -8.23 -8.37
C LEU A 173 -10.34 -8.26 -9.53
N PRO A 174 -11.64 -8.12 -9.26
CA PRO A 174 -12.67 -8.04 -10.29
C PRO A 174 -12.39 -6.90 -11.29
N ARG A 175 -12.62 -7.17 -12.56
CA ARG A 175 -12.28 -6.22 -13.63
C ARG A 175 -13.15 -4.98 -13.64
N ASP A 176 -14.41 -5.12 -13.26
CA ASP A 176 -15.36 -4.01 -13.11
C ASP A 176 -14.91 -3.03 -12.01
N VAL A 177 -14.42 -3.53 -10.87
CA VAL A 177 -13.86 -2.71 -9.79
C VAL A 177 -12.66 -1.90 -10.29
N LEU A 178 -11.72 -2.55 -10.97
CA LEU A 178 -10.56 -1.88 -11.54
C LEU A 178 -10.96 -0.79 -12.54
N MET A 179 -11.89 -1.11 -13.45
CA MET A 179 -12.32 -0.18 -14.47
C MET A 179 -13.10 1.01 -13.92
N GLN A 180 -13.87 0.83 -12.85
CA GLN A 180 -14.56 1.94 -12.16
C GLN A 180 -13.56 2.91 -11.52
N GLU A 181 -12.49 2.42 -10.89
CA GLU A 181 -11.45 3.29 -10.33
C GLU A 181 -10.67 4.04 -11.43
N ILE A 182 -10.33 3.37 -12.53
CA ILE A 182 -9.70 4.03 -13.69
C ILE A 182 -10.64 5.08 -14.32
N ALA A 183 -11.93 4.78 -14.41
CA ALA A 183 -12.92 5.74 -14.92
C ALA A 183 -12.99 7.01 -14.06
N ARG A 184 -12.85 6.90 -12.73
CA ARG A 184 -12.76 8.07 -11.84
C ARG A 184 -11.53 8.92 -12.13
N ILE A 185 -10.39 8.31 -12.44
CA ILE A 185 -9.18 9.05 -12.87
C ILE A 185 -9.44 9.77 -14.20
N GLY A 186 -10.11 9.10 -15.16
CA GLY A 186 -10.54 9.71 -16.41
C GLY A 186 -11.48 10.92 -16.21
N ALA A 187 -12.37 10.84 -15.23
CA ALA A 187 -13.28 11.93 -14.87
C ALA A 187 -12.55 13.19 -14.35
N MET A 188 -11.30 13.06 -13.92
CA MET A 188 -10.42 14.19 -13.60
C MET A 188 -9.89 14.92 -14.84
N GLY A 189 -10.21 14.46 -16.05
CA GLY A 189 -9.74 15.02 -17.31
C GLY A 189 -8.47 14.36 -17.85
N VAL A 190 -8.02 13.28 -17.23
CA VAL A 190 -6.91 12.47 -17.75
C VAL A 190 -7.33 11.75 -19.03
N ARG A 191 -6.57 11.94 -20.11
CA ARG A 191 -6.79 11.24 -21.37
C ARG A 191 -5.96 9.94 -21.37
N ILE A 192 -6.57 8.83 -21.72
CA ILE A 192 -5.90 7.53 -21.83
C ILE A 192 -5.98 7.06 -23.29
N THR A 193 -4.83 6.91 -23.94
CA THR A 193 -4.67 6.41 -25.31
C THR A 193 -4.05 5.02 -25.26
N LEU A 194 -4.85 4.01 -25.61
CA LEU A 194 -4.48 2.60 -25.64
C LEU A 194 -3.96 2.18 -27.01
N ASN A 195 -3.34 0.97 -27.07
CA ASN A 195 -2.70 0.44 -28.29
C ASN A 195 -1.67 1.41 -28.90
N HIS A 196 -1.01 2.20 -28.05
CA HIS A 196 -0.01 3.18 -28.43
C HIS A 196 1.33 2.87 -27.74
N LYS A 197 2.17 2.05 -28.37
CA LYS A 197 3.50 1.73 -27.85
C LYS A 197 4.45 2.91 -28.12
N VAL A 198 4.89 3.58 -27.07
CA VAL A 198 5.93 4.61 -27.15
C VAL A 198 7.28 3.94 -27.36
N VAL A 199 7.92 4.23 -28.48
CA VAL A 199 9.24 3.69 -28.86
C VAL A 199 10.33 4.76 -28.85
N ASP A 200 9.96 6.04 -28.91
CA ASP A 200 10.85 7.19 -28.80
C ASP A 200 10.19 8.26 -27.90
N VAL A 201 10.61 8.29 -26.65
CA VAL A 201 10.05 9.18 -25.63
C VAL A 201 10.30 10.65 -25.95
N LEU A 202 11.46 10.98 -26.56
CA LEU A 202 11.81 12.36 -26.89
C LEU A 202 11.01 12.88 -28.07
N ALA A 203 10.81 12.05 -29.08
CA ALA A 203 9.95 12.38 -30.22
C ALA A 203 8.49 12.59 -29.76
N GLU A 204 7.97 11.71 -28.88
CA GLU A 204 6.64 11.84 -28.31
C GLU A 204 6.49 13.12 -27.47
N LYS A 205 7.51 13.45 -26.65
CA LYS A 205 7.53 14.69 -25.87
C LYS A 205 7.41 15.92 -26.75
N VAL A 206 8.25 16.01 -27.78
CA VAL A 206 8.29 17.17 -28.69
C VAL A 206 7.05 17.21 -29.58
N GLY A 207 6.69 16.08 -30.22
CA GLY A 207 5.55 16.01 -31.13
C GLY A 207 4.19 16.26 -30.45
N GLY A 208 4.05 15.88 -29.19
CA GLY A 208 2.86 16.11 -28.39
C GLY A 208 2.83 17.44 -27.62
N GLY A 209 3.94 18.19 -27.63
CA GLY A 209 4.07 19.46 -26.87
C GLY A 209 4.03 19.24 -25.37
N PHE A 210 4.60 18.14 -24.87
CA PHE A 210 4.63 17.86 -23.45
C PHE A 210 5.82 18.57 -22.76
N ASP A 211 5.56 19.20 -21.62
CA ASP A 211 6.58 19.88 -20.82
C ASP A 211 7.46 18.86 -20.05
N ALA A 212 6.85 17.75 -19.57
CA ALA A 212 7.54 16.67 -18.87
C ALA A 212 6.99 15.29 -19.28
N VAL A 213 7.77 14.23 -19.00
CA VAL A 213 7.36 12.84 -19.22
C VAL A 213 7.61 12.01 -17.97
N PHE A 214 6.65 11.15 -17.63
CA PHE A 214 6.80 10.12 -16.61
C PHE A 214 6.72 8.73 -17.24
N VAL A 215 7.79 7.94 -17.14
CA VAL A 215 7.87 6.58 -17.69
C VAL A 215 7.54 5.56 -16.59
N ALA A 216 6.45 4.80 -16.79
CA ALA A 216 5.88 3.86 -15.82
C ALA A 216 5.45 2.54 -16.49
N ILE A 217 6.29 2.02 -17.39
CA ILE A 217 5.99 0.81 -18.20
C ILE A 217 6.03 -0.50 -17.41
N GLY A 218 6.52 -0.46 -16.17
CA GLY A 218 6.63 -1.63 -15.31
C GLY A 218 7.71 -2.63 -15.74
N ALA A 219 7.56 -3.89 -15.30
CA ALA A 219 8.44 -5.02 -15.61
C ALA A 219 7.55 -6.20 -16.01
N GLN A 220 7.25 -6.35 -17.30
CA GLN A 220 6.27 -7.32 -17.80
C GLN A 220 6.88 -8.47 -18.60
N ALA A 221 8.18 -8.42 -18.91
CA ALA A 221 8.86 -9.49 -19.60
C ALA A 221 9.31 -10.59 -18.63
N ALA A 222 9.01 -11.85 -18.95
CA ALA A 222 9.45 -12.98 -18.15
C ALA A 222 10.97 -13.14 -18.24
N ARG A 223 11.63 -13.47 -17.13
CA ARG A 223 13.04 -13.87 -17.15
C ARG A 223 13.19 -15.20 -17.89
N HIS A 224 14.11 -15.22 -18.83
CA HIS A 224 14.52 -16.45 -19.48
C HIS A 224 15.43 -17.26 -18.55
N VAL A 225 15.12 -18.55 -18.40
CA VAL A 225 16.01 -19.54 -17.79
C VAL A 225 16.23 -20.62 -18.83
N ASP A 226 17.50 -20.95 -19.05
CA ASP A 226 17.89 -21.96 -20.02
C ASP A 226 17.71 -23.37 -19.40
N ILE A 227 16.45 -23.84 -19.41
CA ILE A 227 16.11 -25.21 -19.05
C ILE A 227 15.91 -25.98 -20.36
N PRO A 228 16.68 -27.07 -20.61
CA PRO A 228 16.49 -27.89 -21.79
C PRO A 228 15.04 -28.38 -21.90
N ALA A 229 14.36 -28.01 -22.96
CA ALA A 229 12.97 -28.40 -23.25
C ALA A 229 12.94 -29.17 -24.57
N ARG A 230 13.12 -30.49 -24.49
CA ARG A 230 13.10 -31.39 -25.65
C ARG A 230 11.68 -31.85 -25.89
N ASP A 231 11.15 -31.66 -27.11
CA ASP A 231 9.80 -32.11 -27.51
C ASP A 231 8.74 -31.92 -26.42
N ALA A 232 8.86 -30.80 -25.72
CA ALA A 232 8.25 -30.62 -24.42
C ALA A 232 6.73 -30.49 -24.50
N ALA A 233 6.13 -30.90 -23.40
CA ALA A 233 4.89 -30.39 -22.90
C ALA A 233 4.81 -28.85 -23.08
N HIS A 234 3.63 -28.32 -23.11
CA HIS A 234 3.43 -26.87 -23.25
C HIS A 234 4.15 -26.08 -22.13
N VAL A 235 5.25 -25.40 -22.50
CA VAL A 235 6.00 -24.54 -21.57
C VAL A 235 5.59 -23.10 -21.79
N VAL A 236 5.09 -22.46 -20.74
CA VAL A 236 4.62 -21.07 -20.78
C VAL A 236 5.22 -20.27 -19.61
N SER A 237 5.39 -18.95 -19.78
CA SER A 237 5.70 -18.11 -18.63
C SER A 237 4.43 -17.83 -17.80
N ALA A 238 4.57 -17.67 -16.50
CA ALA A 238 3.45 -17.30 -15.63
C ALA A 238 2.85 -15.94 -16.02
N VAL A 239 3.70 -15.00 -16.45
CA VAL A 239 3.25 -13.69 -16.92
C VAL A 239 2.37 -13.82 -18.17
N SER A 240 2.81 -14.61 -19.16
CA SER A 240 2.01 -14.84 -20.38
C SER A 240 0.70 -15.57 -20.08
N LEU A 241 0.75 -16.59 -19.22
CA LEU A 241 -0.45 -17.31 -18.77
C LEU A 241 -1.49 -16.36 -18.16
N LEU A 242 -1.06 -15.55 -17.18
CA LEU A 242 -1.95 -14.62 -16.48
C LEU A 242 -2.45 -13.52 -17.42
N HIS A 243 -1.58 -13.04 -18.32
CA HIS A 243 -1.94 -12.06 -19.33
C HIS A 243 -3.04 -12.60 -20.26
N ASP A 244 -2.86 -13.79 -20.81
CA ASP A 244 -3.81 -14.40 -21.74
C ASP A 244 -5.16 -14.65 -21.07
N VAL A 245 -5.15 -15.14 -19.83
CA VAL A 245 -6.37 -15.31 -19.04
C VAL A 245 -7.04 -13.95 -18.76
N GLY A 246 -6.26 -12.93 -18.40
CA GLY A 246 -6.74 -11.55 -18.19
C GLY A 246 -7.33 -10.94 -19.49
N ALA A 247 -6.79 -11.30 -20.64
CA ALA A 247 -7.29 -10.92 -21.97
C ALA A 247 -8.49 -11.76 -22.45
N GLY A 248 -8.98 -12.72 -21.65
CA GLY A 248 -10.06 -13.63 -22.03
C GLY A 248 -9.65 -14.77 -22.96
N GLN A 249 -8.35 -15.03 -23.11
CA GLN A 249 -7.76 -16.04 -24.00
C GLN A 249 -7.16 -17.19 -23.18
N ALA A 250 -8.00 -17.91 -22.43
CA ALA A 250 -7.55 -18.97 -21.53
C ALA A 250 -6.89 -20.14 -22.31
N PRO A 251 -5.58 -20.44 -22.08
CA PRO A 251 -4.90 -21.55 -22.73
C PRO A 251 -5.33 -22.89 -22.13
N LYS A 252 -5.23 -23.96 -22.92
CA LYS A 252 -5.45 -25.34 -22.43
C LYS A 252 -4.15 -25.86 -21.82
N LEU A 253 -4.13 -26.02 -20.49
CA LEU A 253 -2.95 -26.46 -19.74
C LEU A 253 -2.86 -27.98 -19.54
N GLY A 254 -3.96 -28.73 -19.75
CA GLY A 254 -4.02 -30.17 -19.45
C GLY A 254 -4.39 -30.44 -17.99
N ARG A 255 -4.27 -31.71 -17.56
CA ARG A 255 -4.75 -32.16 -16.25
C ARG A 255 -3.72 -31.93 -15.14
N ARG A 256 -2.42 -32.01 -15.47
CA ARG A 256 -1.29 -31.87 -14.51
C ARG A 256 -0.43 -30.69 -14.91
N VAL A 257 -0.45 -29.66 -14.09
CA VAL A 257 0.31 -28.42 -14.31
C VAL A 257 1.38 -28.31 -13.25
N VAL A 258 2.64 -28.14 -13.66
CA VAL A 258 3.75 -27.85 -12.77
C VAL A 258 4.11 -26.37 -12.91
N VAL A 259 4.18 -25.65 -11.78
CA VAL A 259 4.60 -24.26 -11.72
C VAL A 259 5.99 -24.21 -11.07
N TYR A 260 6.97 -23.61 -11.73
CA TYR A 260 8.33 -23.49 -11.22
C TYR A 260 8.61 -22.10 -10.69
N GLY A 261 8.83 -22.01 -9.37
CA GLY A 261 9.00 -20.78 -8.60
C GLY A 261 8.05 -20.73 -7.40
N ALA A 262 8.32 -19.87 -6.42
CA ALA A 262 7.48 -19.73 -5.22
C ALA A 262 7.25 -18.26 -4.79
N GLY A 263 7.21 -17.34 -5.74
CA GLY A 263 6.73 -15.98 -5.54
C GLY A 263 5.20 -15.88 -5.69
N ASN A 264 4.64 -14.71 -5.40
CA ASN A 264 3.18 -14.45 -5.51
C ASN A 264 2.63 -14.81 -6.91
N THR A 265 3.39 -14.55 -7.98
CA THR A 265 3.03 -14.92 -9.35
C THR A 265 2.89 -16.43 -9.53
N ALA A 266 3.71 -17.24 -8.83
CA ALA A 266 3.59 -18.70 -8.87
C ALA A 266 2.30 -19.17 -8.18
N MET A 267 1.92 -18.57 -7.06
CA MET A 267 0.66 -18.84 -6.35
C MET A 267 -0.54 -18.52 -7.25
N ASP A 268 -0.54 -17.33 -7.86
CA ASP A 268 -1.60 -16.90 -8.78
C ASP A 268 -1.68 -17.81 -10.02
N ALA A 269 -0.55 -18.21 -10.61
CA ALA A 269 -0.52 -19.11 -11.76
C ALA A 269 -1.06 -20.51 -11.42
N ALA A 270 -0.69 -21.08 -10.27
CA ALA A 270 -1.14 -22.39 -9.83
C ALA A 270 -2.65 -22.40 -9.51
N ARG A 271 -3.14 -21.38 -8.81
CA ARG A 271 -4.58 -21.20 -8.53
C ARG A 271 -5.38 -20.98 -9.80
N THR A 272 -4.81 -20.23 -10.75
CA THR A 272 -5.40 -20.03 -12.10
C THR A 272 -5.46 -21.35 -12.87
N ALA A 273 -4.41 -22.16 -12.84
CA ALA A 273 -4.42 -23.48 -13.49
C ALA A 273 -5.52 -24.39 -12.93
N LYS A 274 -5.76 -24.38 -11.61
CA LYS A 274 -6.89 -25.11 -10.98
C LYS A 274 -8.23 -24.65 -11.55
N ARG A 275 -8.44 -23.33 -11.68
CA ARG A 275 -9.68 -22.74 -12.24
C ARG A 275 -9.86 -23.02 -13.73
N LEU A 276 -8.77 -23.25 -14.45
CA LEU A 276 -8.79 -23.67 -15.85
C LEU A 276 -9.02 -25.18 -16.03
N GLY A 277 -9.26 -25.92 -14.93
CA GLY A 277 -9.62 -27.34 -14.95
C GLY A 277 -8.46 -28.31 -14.72
N ALA A 278 -7.29 -27.85 -14.28
CA ALA A 278 -6.23 -28.75 -13.87
C ALA A 278 -6.64 -29.58 -12.65
N GLU A 279 -6.54 -30.91 -12.78
CA GLU A 279 -6.80 -31.83 -11.64
C GLU A 279 -5.70 -31.68 -10.59
N GLU A 280 -4.45 -31.52 -11.02
CA GLU A 280 -3.29 -31.32 -10.18
C GLU A 280 -2.54 -30.05 -10.61
N ALA A 281 -2.30 -29.15 -9.66
CA ALA A 281 -1.38 -28.03 -9.77
C ALA A 281 -0.31 -28.19 -8.71
N LEU A 282 0.95 -28.33 -9.14
CA LEU A 282 2.12 -28.57 -8.28
C LEU A 282 3.11 -27.44 -8.47
N ILE A 283 3.37 -26.70 -7.40
CA ILE A 283 4.48 -25.74 -7.35
C ILE A 283 5.77 -26.49 -7.00
N VAL A 284 6.83 -26.27 -7.77
CA VAL A 284 8.18 -26.78 -7.51
C VAL A 284 9.08 -25.61 -7.16
N PHE A 285 9.77 -25.70 -6.01
CA PHE A 285 10.65 -24.65 -5.55
C PHE A 285 11.98 -25.21 -5.02
N PHE A 286 13.07 -24.57 -5.40
CA PHE A 286 14.43 -25.05 -5.13
C PHE A 286 14.88 -24.89 -3.67
N SER A 287 14.16 -24.08 -2.87
CA SER A 287 14.43 -23.88 -1.45
C SER A 287 13.28 -24.41 -0.58
N ASP A 288 13.29 -24.07 0.70
CA ASP A 288 12.29 -24.46 1.67
C ASP A 288 11.21 -23.37 1.89
N ARG A 289 10.27 -23.65 2.81
CA ARG A 289 9.18 -22.72 3.15
C ARG A 289 9.69 -21.42 3.77
N ALA A 290 10.78 -21.44 4.51
CA ALA A 290 11.31 -20.25 5.19
C ALA A 290 11.90 -19.23 4.20
N HIS A 291 12.33 -19.69 3.03
CA HIS A 291 12.91 -18.85 1.97
C HIS A 291 11.93 -18.61 0.81
N MET A 292 10.65 -18.87 1.03
CA MET A 292 9.60 -18.58 0.05
C MET A 292 9.40 -17.06 -0.11
N GLU A 293 9.35 -16.61 -1.35
CA GLU A 293 9.18 -15.18 -1.67
C GLU A 293 7.70 -14.72 -1.60
N ALA A 294 6.74 -15.66 -1.74
CA ALA A 294 5.33 -15.35 -1.63
C ALA A 294 4.93 -15.04 -0.19
N HIS A 295 3.94 -14.17 -0.03
CA HIS A 295 3.34 -13.92 1.28
C HIS A 295 2.66 -15.18 1.83
N ALA A 296 2.80 -15.41 3.14
CA ALA A 296 2.33 -16.64 3.79
C ALA A 296 0.84 -16.91 3.55
N PHE A 297 0.00 -15.86 3.61
CA PHE A 297 -1.43 -15.99 3.37
C PHE A 297 -1.77 -16.41 1.93
N GLU A 298 -1.04 -15.93 0.90
CA GLU A 298 -1.25 -16.35 -0.50
C GLU A 298 -0.90 -17.84 -0.70
N ALA A 299 0.15 -18.32 -0.02
CA ALA A 299 0.49 -19.74 -0.04
C ALA A 299 -0.57 -20.58 0.68
N GLU A 300 -1.10 -20.11 1.81
CA GLU A 300 -2.16 -20.78 2.56
C GLU A 300 -3.47 -20.85 1.76
N GLU A 301 -3.85 -19.78 1.07
CA GLU A 301 -4.97 -19.78 0.15
C GLU A 301 -4.77 -20.79 -1.01
N ALA A 302 -3.59 -20.82 -1.62
CA ALA A 302 -3.28 -21.78 -2.68
C ALA A 302 -3.38 -23.23 -2.17
N LEU A 303 -2.82 -23.52 -1.01
CA LEU A 303 -2.93 -24.85 -0.37
C LEU A 303 -4.38 -25.21 -0.04
N SER A 304 -5.19 -24.28 0.46
CA SER A 304 -6.62 -24.49 0.74
C SER A 304 -7.43 -24.85 -0.51
N GLU A 305 -7.02 -24.35 -1.67
CA GLU A 305 -7.61 -24.64 -2.98
C GLU A 305 -7.05 -25.92 -3.64
N GLY A 306 -6.22 -26.69 -2.91
CA GLY A 306 -5.69 -27.97 -3.35
C GLY A 306 -4.46 -27.88 -4.26
N VAL A 307 -3.79 -26.72 -4.29
CA VAL A 307 -2.44 -26.61 -4.87
C VAL A 307 -1.46 -27.35 -3.97
N LYS A 308 -0.52 -28.08 -4.54
CA LYS A 308 0.57 -28.74 -3.80
C LYS A 308 1.88 -27.99 -3.97
N ILE A 309 2.77 -28.05 -2.98
CA ILE A 309 4.10 -27.45 -3.07
C ILE A 309 5.17 -28.52 -2.79
N LYS A 310 6.10 -28.67 -3.73
CA LYS A 310 7.29 -29.54 -3.59
C LYS A 310 8.50 -28.64 -3.35
N TRP A 311 8.91 -28.63 -2.10
CA TRP A 311 10.08 -27.90 -1.64
C TRP A 311 11.39 -28.59 -2.00
N LEU A 312 12.52 -27.89 -1.90
CA LEU A 312 13.88 -28.40 -2.09
C LEU A 312 14.00 -29.19 -3.40
N SER A 313 13.50 -28.63 -4.48
CA SER A 313 13.42 -29.30 -5.76
C SER A 313 13.65 -28.31 -6.92
N SER A 314 14.55 -28.64 -7.83
CA SER A 314 14.92 -27.81 -8.98
C SER A 314 14.67 -28.56 -10.29
N ILE A 315 13.96 -27.95 -11.23
CA ILE A 315 13.73 -28.56 -12.56
C ILE A 315 15.03 -28.47 -13.37
N ARG A 316 15.47 -29.61 -13.93
CA ARG A 316 16.70 -29.72 -14.72
C ARG A 316 16.46 -30.01 -16.19
N ASP A 317 15.40 -30.71 -16.51
CA ASP A 317 15.04 -31.05 -17.90
C ASP A 317 13.53 -31.18 -18.03
N ILE A 318 13.00 -30.75 -19.16
CA ILE A 318 11.57 -30.80 -19.47
C ILE A 318 11.41 -31.62 -20.74
N GLY A 319 10.79 -32.81 -20.63
CA GLY A 319 10.51 -33.70 -21.77
C GLY A 319 9.02 -33.80 -22.09
N ALA A 320 8.69 -34.66 -23.04
CA ALA A 320 7.30 -34.90 -23.46
C ALA A 320 6.49 -35.58 -22.32
N GLY A 321 5.65 -34.82 -21.64
CA GLY A 321 4.77 -35.31 -20.55
C GLY A 321 5.44 -35.64 -19.23
N ALA A 322 6.74 -35.36 -19.07
CA ALA A 322 7.49 -35.57 -17.84
C ALA A 322 8.67 -34.61 -17.71
N LEU A 323 9.05 -34.30 -16.48
CA LEU A 323 10.21 -33.45 -16.16
C LEU A 323 11.11 -34.13 -15.14
N GLN A 324 12.41 -33.85 -15.25
CA GLN A 324 13.43 -34.29 -14.31
C GLN A 324 13.64 -33.19 -13.26
N VAL A 325 13.49 -33.56 -12.00
CA VAL A 325 13.66 -32.69 -10.85
C VAL A 325 14.79 -33.19 -10.01
N GLU A 326 15.79 -32.34 -9.76
CA GLU A 326 16.87 -32.63 -8.82
C GLU A 326 16.47 -32.25 -7.40
N LEU A 327 16.68 -33.14 -6.46
CA LEU A 327 16.47 -32.86 -5.04
C LEU A 327 17.58 -31.95 -4.54
N MET A 328 17.20 -30.92 -3.77
CA MET A 328 18.12 -29.98 -3.16
C MET A 328 18.26 -30.28 -1.66
N ALA A 329 19.36 -29.85 -1.05
CA ALA A 329 19.56 -29.85 0.39
C ALA A 329 20.08 -28.48 0.82
N LEU A 330 19.69 -28.01 1.99
CA LEU A 330 20.25 -26.77 2.54
C LEU A 330 21.62 -27.02 3.14
N ASP A 331 22.58 -26.17 2.84
CA ASP A 331 23.87 -26.17 3.52
C ASP A 331 23.79 -25.51 4.92
N ALA A 332 24.91 -25.42 5.62
CA ALA A 332 24.98 -24.82 6.95
C ALA A 332 24.58 -23.34 7.01
N HIS A 333 24.50 -22.68 5.87
CA HIS A 333 24.10 -21.28 5.73
C HIS A 333 22.67 -21.12 5.18
N GLY A 334 21.93 -22.24 5.02
CA GLY A 334 20.58 -22.23 4.44
C GLY A 334 20.54 -22.06 2.92
N VAL A 335 21.67 -22.19 2.23
CA VAL A 335 21.74 -22.08 0.77
C VAL A 335 21.43 -23.42 0.12
N PRO A 336 20.47 -23.51 -0.82
CA PRO A 336 20.12 -24.76 -1.49
C PRO A 336 21.27 -25.27 -2.36
N GLN A 337 21.70 -26.53 -2.13
CA GLN A 337 22.75 -27.24 -2.87
C GLN A 337 22.16 -28.43 -3.61
N PRO A 338 22.59 -28.73 -4.84
CA PRO A 338 22.16 -29.91 -5.58
C PRO A 338 22.70 -31.20 -4.90
N THR A 339 21.85 -32.22 -4.79
CA THR A 339 22.23 -33.51 -4.16
C THR A 339 22.66 -34.57 -5.14
N GLY A 340 22.51 -34.36 -6.45
CA GLY A 340 22.73 -35.38 -7.48
C GLY A 340 21.64 -36.47 -7.51
N LYS A 341 20.56 -36.35 -6.72
CA LYS A 341 19.42 -37.26 -6.73
C LYS A 341 18.28 -36.65 -7.56
N PHE A 342 17.73 -37.47 -8.44
CA PHE A 342 16.70 -37.04 -9.38
C PHE A 342 15.39 -37.80 -9.19
N GLU A 343 14.30 -37.12 -9.45
CA GLU A 343 12.95 -37.68 -9.54
C GLU A 343 12.32 -37.31 -10.86
N THR A 344 11.42 -38.15 -11.36
CA THR A 344 10.61 -37.83 -12.55
C THR A 344 9.21 -37.46 -12.13
N LEU A 345 8.76 -36.26 -12.51
CA LEU A 345 7.38 -35.78 -12.34
C LEU A 345 6.66 -35.80 -13.67
N ARG A 346 5.38 -36.21 -13.67
CA ARG A 346 4.52 -36.11 -14.85
C ARG A 346 3.89 -34.72 -14.92
N ALA A 347 3.92 -34.09 -16.08
CA ALA A 347 3.30 -32.80 -16.33
C ALA A 347 2.79 -32.73 -17.78
N ASP A 348 1.60 -32.19 -17.95
CA ASP A 348 1.05 -31.87 -19.27
C ASP A 348 1.49 -30.46 -19.69
N SER A 349 1.68 -29.56 -18.71
CA SER A 349 2.22 -28.20 -18.91
C SER A 349 3.16 -27.81 -17.79
N VAL A 350 4.16 -26.98 -18.12
CA VAL A 350 5.08 -26.33 -17.18
C VAL A 350 4.94 -24.82 -17.26
N VAL A 351 4.70 -24.18 -16.13
CA VAL A 351 4.58 -22.71 -16.02
C VAL A 351 5.80 -22.17 -15.30
N LEU A 352 6.58 -21.32 -15.97
CA LEU A 352 7.78 -20.71 -15.41
C LEU A 352 7.44 -19.40 -14.71
N ALA A 353 7.63 -19.35 -13.40
CA ALA A 353 7.38 -18.20 -12.53
C ALA A 353 8.69 -17.72 -11.88
N LEU A 354 9.71 -17.43 -12.69
CA LEU A 354 11.10 -17.19 -12.27
C LEU A 354 11.49 -15.72 -12.25
N GLY A 355 10.50 -14.83 -12.16
CA GLY A 355 10.69 -13.39 -12.10
C GLY A 355 10.48 -12.67 -13.42
N GLN A 356 10.63 -11.35 -13.37
CA GLN A 356 10.30 -10.42 -14.46
C GLN A 356 11.42 -9.39 -14.64
N HIS A 357 11.52 -8.80 -15.84
CA HIS A 357 12.41 -7.69 -16.14
C HIS A 357 11.70 -6.60 -16.94
N ALA A 358 12.27 -5.40 -16.96
CA ALA A 358 11.73 -4.28 -17.71
C ALA A 358 12.23 -4.31 -19.17
N GLU A 359 11.36 -4.01 -20.13
CA GLU A 359 11.73 -3.80 -21.54
C GLU A 359 12.11 -2.32 -21.78
N SER A 360 13.22 -1.88 -21.23
CA SER A 360 13.67 -0.48 -21.23
C SER A 360 14.69 -0.11 -22.31
N ASP A 361 14.97 -1.00 -23.25
CA ASP A 361 15.98 -0.80 -24.31
C ASP A 361 15.80 0.50 -25.10
N PHE A 362 14.55 0.95 -25.31
CA PHE A 362 14.25 2.20 -26.00
C PHE A 362 14.70 3.47 -25.24
N LEU A 363 15.13 3.34 -23.99
CA LEU A 363 15.64 4.44 -23.16
C LEU A 363 17.17 4.51 -23.15
N LYS A 364 17.87 3.43 -23.56
CA LYS A 364 19.34 3.31 -23.39
C LYS A 364 20.16 4.36 -24.11
N ASP A 365 19.67 4.84 -25.27
CA ASP A 365 20.37 5.79 -26.13
C ASP A 365 20.03 7.26 -25.78
N ILE A 366 19.17 7.49 -24.76
CA ILE A 366 18.84 8.84 -24.29
C ILE A 366 19.99 9.36 -23.39
N PRO A 367 20.65 10.47 -23.73
CA PRO A 367 21.73 11.01 -22.92
C PRO A 367 21.30 11.28 -21.48
N GLY A 368 22.09 10.80 -20.51
CA GLY A 368 21.84 10.96 -19.09
C GLY A 368 21.02 9.84 -18.45
N ILE A 369 20.39 8.94 -19.21
CA ILE A 369 19.72 7.77 -18.61
C ILE A 369 20.77 6.68 -18.33
N ALA A 370 20.70 6.15 -17.10
CA ALA A 370 21.48 4.98 -16.68
C ALA A 370 20.54 3.81 -16.40
N LEU A 371 20.89 2.62 -16.91
CA LEU A 371 20.17 1.37 -16.68
C LEU A 371 21.02 0.44 -15.82
N THR A 372 20.35 -0.34 -14.98
CA THR A 372 20.98 -1.46 -14.27
C THR A 372 21.09 -2.69 -15.18
N PRO A 373 21.86 -3.73 -14.82
CA PRO A 373 21.97 -4.95 -15.63
C PRO A 373 20.63 -5.71 -15.84
N ASP A 374 19.63 -5.53 -14.98
CA ASP A 374 18.30 -6.10 -15.10
C ASP A 374 17.29 -5.20 -15.84
N GLY A 375 17.78 -4.12 -16.48
CA GLY A 375 16.99 -3.21 -17.30
C GLY A 375 16.19 -2.17 -16.51
N THR A 376 16.40 -2.01 -15.20
CA THR A 376 15.72 -0.94 -14.45
C THR A 376 16.43 0.41 -14.65
N VAL A 377 15.65 1.49 -14.60
CA VAL A 377 16.14 2.87 -14.77
C VAL A 377 16.59 3.44 -13.44
N ILE A 378 17.81 3.97 -13.38
CA ILE A 378 18.29 4.67 -12.20
C ILE A 378 17.69 6.08 -12.15
N VAL A 379 17.07 6.43 -11.02
CA VAL A 379 16.49 7.76 -10.77
C VAL A 379 17.07 8.41 -9.53
N GLY A 380 17.01 9.73 -9.49
CA GLY A 380 17.32 10.51 -8.29
C GLY A 380 16.25 10.41 -7.20
N PRO A 381 16.50 11.03 -6.04
CA PRO A 381 15.52 11.11 -4.95
C PRO A 381 14.20 11.78 -5.37
N ASP A 382 14.25 12.60 -6.40
CA ASP A 382 13.15 13.33 -7.02
C ASP A 382 12.43 12.54 -8.13
N MET A 383 12.75 11.26 -8.30
CA MET A 383 12.23 10.38 -9.36
C MET A 383 12.63 10.81 -10.78
N MET A 384 13.51 11.85 -10.93
CA MET A 384 14.03 12.25 -12.23
C MET A 384 15.16 11.31 -12.64
N THR A 385 15.20 10.98 -13.93
CA THR A 385 16.35 10.31 -14.55
C THR A 385 17.50 11.32 -14.72
N GLY A 386 18.65 10.90 -15.23
CA GLY A 386 19.69 11.84 -15.61
C GLY A 386 19.35 12.77 -16.81
N ALA A 387 18.22 12.54 -17.48
CA ALA A 387 17.71 13.39 -18.56
C ALA A 387 16.68 14.41 -18.02
N PRO A 388 16.91 15.73 -18.17
CA PRO A 388 16.03 16.75 -17.59
C PRO A 388 14.57 16.69 -18.08
N GLY A 389 13.62 16.72 -17.13
CA GLY A 389 12.19 16.65 -17.43
C GLY A 389 11.70 15.26 -17.83
N LEU A 390 12.53 14.22 -17.65
CA LEU A 390 12.19 12.82 -17.82
C LEU A 390 12.27 12.10 -16.46
N PHE A 391 11.16 11.56 -16.02
CA PHE A 391 10.98 10.89 -14.73
C PHE A 391 10.62 9.42 -14.93
N ALA A 392 10.91 8.57 -13.96
CA ALA A 392 10.52 7.15 -14.01
C ALA A 392 10.06 6.65 -12.64
N GLY A 393 9.22 5.58 -12.64
CA GLY A 393 8.72 4.98 -11.42
C GLY A 393 8.01 3.64 -11.64
N GLY A 394 7.43 3.09 -10.57
CA GLY A 394 6.86 1.75 -10.56
C GLY A 394 7.95 0.68 -10.65
N ASP A 395 7.63 -0.46 -11.23
CA ASP A 395 8.56 -1.61 -11.35
C ASP A 395 9.68 -1.38 -12.38
N LEU A 396 9.65 -0.25 -13.09
CA LEU A 396 10.72 0.17 -13.99
C LEU A 396 11.98 0.65 -13.25
N ILE A 397 11.88 1.02 -11.98
CA ILE A 397 13.02 1.44 -11.17
C ILE A 397 13.39 0.37 -10.13
N PRO A 398 14.64 0.37 -9.60
CA PRO A 398 15.03 -0.54 -8.53
C PRO A 398 14.17 -0.38 -7.28
N GLY A 399 13.79 -1.49 -6.65
CA GLY A 399 13.04 -1.50 -5.39
C GLY A 399 12.00 -2.62 -5.29
N THR A 400 11.17 -2.54 -4.26
CA THR A 400 10.10 -3.52 -4.01
C THR A 400 8.98 -3.36 -5.04
N ARG A 401 8.64 -4.46 -5.70
CA ARG A 401 7.61 -4.51 -6.76
C ARG A 401 6.25 -4.89 -6.17
N THR A 402 5.52 -3.89 -5.70
CA THR A 402 4.13 -4.04 -5.24
C THR A 402 3.26 -2.94 -5.82
N VAL A 403 1.95 -3.18 -5.88
CA VAL A 403 0.97 -2.19 -6.34
C VAL A 403 1.08 -0.91 -5.50
N THR A 404 1.17 -1.04 -4.19
CA THR A 404 1.22 0.09 -3.26
C THR A 404 2.50 0.91 -3.42
N THR A 405 3.65 0.25 -3.61
CA THR A 405 4.93 0.92 -3.92
C THR A 405 4.83 1.68 -5.25
N ALA A 406 4.25 1.07 -6.27
CA ALA A 406 4.07 1.69 -7.57
C ALA A 406 3.18 2.95 -7.50
N VAL A 407 2.08 2.89 -6.73
CA VAL A 407 1.22 4.06 -6.46
C VAL A 407 1.99 5.16 -5.74
N GLY A 408 2.78 4.80 -4.72
CA GLY A 408 3.65 5.74 -4.01
C GLY A 408 4.68 6.41 -4.91
N HIS A 409 5.30 5.66 -5.84
CA HIS A 409 6.21 6.22 -6.84
C HIS A 409 5.51 7.22 -7.75
N GLY A 410 4.28 6.91 -8.22
CA GLY A 410 3.49 7.82 -9.03
C GLY A 410 3.17 9.14 -8.31
N LYS A 411 2.72 9.06 -7.04
CA LYS A 411 2.48 10.23 -6.20
C LYS A 411 3.74 11.07 -5.98
N LYS A 412 4.85 10.42 -5.64
CA LYS A 412 6.14 11.08 -5.42
C LYS A 412 6.62 11.78 -6.69
N ALA A 413 6.58 11.09 -7.84
CA ALA A 413 6.97 11.65 -9.11
C ALA A 413 6.10 12.88 -9.47
N ALA A 414 4.78 12.80 -9.28
CA ALA A 414 3.87 13.91 -9.57
C ALA A 414 4.23 15.20 -8.82
N ARG A 415 4.59 15.08 -7.53
CA ARG A 415 5.02 16.23 -6.72
C ARG A 415 6.31 16.87 -7.23
N HIS A 416 7.28 16.05 -7.63
CA HIS A 416 8.54 16.55 -8.17
C HIS A 416 8.39 17.08 -9.61
N ILE A 417 7.52 16.48 -10.43
CA ILE A 417 7.16 16.99 -11.76
C ILE A 417 6.49 18.37 -11.63
N ASP A 418 5.54 18.54 -10.71
CA ASP A 418 4.91 19.85 -10.46
C ASP A 418 5.95 20.89 -10.05
N GLY A 419 6.84 20.54 -9.12
CA GLY A 419 7.94 21.41 -8.72
C GLY A 419 8.88 21.79 -9.88
N TRP A 420 9.22 20.82 -10.73
CA TRP A 420 10.00 21.04 -11.94
C TRP A 420 9.29 22.01 -12.90
N LEU A 421 8.03 21.77 -13.19
CA LEU A 421 7.23 22.57 -14.14
C LEU A 421 7.01 24.00 -13.67
N ARG A 422 6.93 24.22 -12.37
CA ARG A 422 6.76 25.54 -11.74
C ARG A 422 8.10 26.20 -11.38
N SER A 423 9.23 25.54 -11.59
CA SER A 423 10.55 25.97 -11.13
C SER A 423 10.62 26.23 -9.61
N LEU A 424 9.88 25.45 -8.85
CA LEU A 424 9.79 25.45 -7.38
C LEU A 424 10.06 24.03 -6.88
N PRO A 425 11.29 23.67 -6.52
CA PRO A 425 11.63 22.32 -6.06
C PRO A 425 10.69 21.88 -4.92
N TYR A 426 10.14 20.67 -5.03
CA TYR A 426 9.35 20.08 -3.96
C TYR A 426 10.27 19.60 -2.84
N GLU A 427 10.06 20.12 -1.65
CA GLU A 427 10.69 19.64 -0.43
C GLU A 427 9.64 18.95 0.44
N ALA A 428 9.91 17.70 0.80
CA ALA A 428 9.04 16.97 1.72
C ALA A 428 9.14 17.58 3.12
N ALA A 429 8.01 17.78 3.80
CA ALA A 429 8.02 18.16 5.19
C ALA A 429 8.81 17.14 6.03
N PRO A 430 9.55 17.58 7.06
CA PRO A 430 10.19 16.66 7.99
C PRO A 430 9.16 15.70 8.58
N LYS A 431 9.53 14.43 8.66
CA LYS A 431 8.67 13.45 9.32
C LYS A 431 8.74 13.64 10.82
N HIS A 432 7.56 13.60 11.47
CA HIS A 432 7.47 13.54 12.92
C HIS A 432 8.07 12.23 13.47
N PRO A 433 8.48 12.18 14.73
CA PRO A 433 8.89 10.94 15.38
C PRO A 433 7.76 9.90 15.36
N VAL A 434 8.14 8.63 15.18
CA VAL A 434 7.17 7.53 15.20
C VAL A 434 6.79 7.23 16.64
N ILE A 435 5.49 7.08 16.93
CA ILE A 435 4.98 6.68 18.24
C ILE A 435 4.86 5.17 18.34
N GLY A 436 5.63 4.53 19.21
CA GLY A 436 5.48 3.12 19.56
C GLY A 436 4.32 2.89 20.55
N PHE A 437 3.97 1.61 20.73
CA PHE A 437 2.90 1.22 21.67
C PHE A 437 3.17 1.68 23.10
N GLU A 438 4.41 1.61 23.55
CA GLU A 438 4.87 2.01 24.90
C GLU A 438 4.67 3.51 25.20
N GLY A 439 4.53 4.34 24.16
CA GLY A 439 4.23 5.76 24.29
C GLY A 439 2.75 6.07 24.45
N LEU A 440 1.85 5.10 24.26
CA LEU A 440 0.42 5.30 24.38
C LEU A 440 -0.04 5.20 25.84
N HIS A 441 -0.97 6.08 26.24
CA HIS A 441 -1.57 6.04 27.56
C HIS A 441 -2.97 5.45 27.48
N LEU A 442 -3.10 4.15 27.67
CA LEU A 442 -4.37 3.43 27.54
C LEU A 442 -4.96 3.11 28.94
N PRO A 443 -5.54 4.11 29.65
CA PRO A 443 -6.01 3.94 31.02
C PRO A 443 -7.21 2.98 31.13
N ILE A 444 -7.98 2.88 30.08
CA ILE A 444 -9.12 1.95 29.96
C ILE A 444 -9.03 1.29 28.60
N TYR A 445 -8.83 -0.01 28.60
CA TYR A 445 -8.80 -0.83 27.42
C TYR A 445 -9.86 -1.94 27.54
N SER A 446 -10.54 -2.24 26.46
CA SER A 446 -11.40 -3.42 26.32
C SER A 446 -11.05 -4.18 25.06
N ASP A 447 -10.97 -5.51 25.18
CA ASP A 447 -10.82 -6.37 24.02
C ASP A 447 -11.95 -6.14 23.02
N ALA A 448 -11.59 -6.03 21.76
CA ALA A 448 -12.52 -5.94 20.65
C ALA A 448 -12.04 -6.84 19.51
N LYS A 449 -12.75 -7.96 19.31
CA LYS A 449 -12.39 -8.89 18.24
C LYS A 449 -12.46 -8.19 16.88
N PRO A 450 -11.52 -8.50 15.95
CA PRO A 450 -11.56 -7.94 14.60
C PRO A 450 -12.78 -8.47 13.84
N SER A 451 -13.33 -7.64 12.96
CA SER A 451 -14.27 -8.09 11.93
C SER A 451 -13.48 -8.75 10.80
N LEU A 452 -13.92 -9.93 10.41
CA LEU A 452 -13.29 -10.68 9.32
C LEU A 452 -14.07 -10.46 8.02
N GLN A 453 -13.33 -10.30 6.91
CA GLN A 453 -13.95 -10.33 5.59
C GLN A 453 -14.51 -11.72 5.31
N PRO A 454 -15.73 -11.83 4.76
CA PRO A 454 -16.30 -13.13 4.40
C PRO A 454 -15.52 -13.72 3.22
N GLU A 455 -15.25 -15.01 3.29
CA GLU A 455 -14.61 -15.75 2.19
C GLU A 455 -15.60 -16.71 1.52
N LEU A 456 -15.49 -16.80 0.21
CA LEU A 456 -16.25 -17.80 -0.54
C LEU A 456 -15.73 -19.21 -0.15
N PRO A 457 -16.62 -20.13 0.29
CA PRO A 457 -16.22 -21.49 0.60
C PRO A 457 -15.47 -22.15 -0.55
N THR A 458 -14.43 -22.92 -0.27
CA THR A 458 -13.54 -23.51 -1.28
C THR A 458 -14.30 -24.31 -2.34
N ALA A 459 -15.36 -25.01 -1.94
CA ALA A 459 -16.23 -25.77 -2.86
C ALA A 459 -16.99 -24.89 -3.88
N LEU A 460 -17.11 -23.59 -3.63
CA LEU A 460 -17.79 -22.62 -4.49
C LEU A 460 -16.81 -21.72 -5.26
N ARG A 461 -15.50 -21.90 -5.07
CA ARG A 461 -14.44 -21.12 -5.75
C ARG A 461 -14.23 -21.59 -7.20
N GLU A 462 -15.32 -21.64 -7.96
CA GLU A 462 -15.29 -22.01 -9.39
C GLU A 462 -15.09 -20.78 -10.28
N GLY A 463 -14.37 -20.94 -11.37
CA GLY A 463 -14.09 -19.84 -12.32
C GLY A 463 -13.31 -18.70 -11.66
N PHE A 464 -13.65 -17.47 -12.02
CA PHE A 464 -12.94 -16.26 -11.61
C PHE A 464 -13.80 -15.32 -10.74
N ILE A 465 -14.77 -15.88 -10.01
CA ILE A 465 -15.57 -15.12 -9.02
C ILE A 465 -14.66 -14.67 -7.89
N GLU A 466 -14.86 -13.44 -7.39
CA GLU A 466 -14.10 -12.88 -6.27
C GLU A 466 -14.22 -13.78 -5.02
N VAL A 467 -13.08 -14.14 -4.44
CA VAL A 467 -13.00 -15.09 -3.31
C VAL A 467 -13.25 -14.40 -1.99
N THR A 468 -12.68 -13.23 -1.77
CA THR A 468 -12.79 -12.48 -0.52
C THR A 468 -13.84 -11.38 -0.65
N GLY A 469 -14.84 -11.35 0.20
CA GLY A 469 -15.87 -10.33 0.23
C GLY A 469 -15.43 -9.04 0.95
N GLY A 470 -16.27 -8.00 0.93
CA GLY A 470 -16.09 -6.76 1.68
C GLY A 470 -16.71 -6.83 3.08
N LEU A 471 -16.34 -5.87 3.94
CA LEU A 471 -17.02 -5.64 5.22
C LEU A 471 -18.39 -5.01 5.01
N SER A 472 -19.34 -5.32 5.89
CA SER A 472 -20.57 -4.53 6.02
C SER A 472 -20.24 -3.14 6.60
N GLU A 473 -21.16 -2.18 6.48
CA GLU A 473 -20.97 -0.85 7.08
C GLU A 473 -20.81 -0.93 8.60
N ALA A 474 -21.53 -1.83 9.27
CA ALA A 474 -21.43 -2.04 10.71
C ALA A 474 -20.05 -2.60 11.09
N ASP A 475 -19.54 -3.57 10.33
CA ASP A 475 -18.22 -4.17 10.55
C ASP A 475 -17.10 -3.16 10.26
N ALA A 476 -17.23 -2.38 9.20
CA ALA A 476 -16.28 -1.32 8.86
C ALA A 476 -16.22 -0.22 9.95
N LEU A 477 -17.37 0.15 10.52
CA LEU A 477 -17.44 1.08 11.64
C LEU A 477 -16.81 0.48 12.91
N HIS A 478 -17.07 -0.78 13.19
CA HIS A 478 -16.47 -1.49 14.32
C HIS A 478 -14.93 -1.51 14.18
N GLU A 479 -14.41 -1.92 13.00
CA GLU A 479 -12.98 -1.94 12.74
C GLU A 479 -12.34 -0.55 12.84
N ALA A 480 -12.97 0.48 12.27
CA ALA A 480 -12.47 1.84 12.39
C ALA A 480 -12.36 2.28 13.87
N ARG A 481 -13.34 1.93 14.70
CA ARG A 481 -13.35 2.24 16.14
C ARG A 481 -12.35 1.45 16.97
N ARG A 482 -11.76 0.40 16.43
CA ARG A 482 -10.65 -0.31 17.07
C ARG A 482 -9.33 0.48 16.95
N CYS A 483 -9.22 1.46 16.06
CA CYS A 483 -8.02 2.26 15.90
C CYS A 483 -7.74 3.12 17.13
N LEU A 484 -6.48 3.12 17.60
CA LEU A 484 -6.01 3.87 18.76
C LEU A 484 -5.66 5.34 18.45
N SER A 485 -5.74 5.78 17.19
CA SER A 485 -5.40 7.14 16.72
C SER A 485 -4.01 7.61 17.18
N CYS A 486 -3.01 6.74 17.11
CA CYS A 486 -1.66 6.94 17.64
C CYS A 486 -1.04 8.28 17.20
N GLY A 487 -0.59 9.07 18.18
CA GLY A 487 0.22 10.27 17.97
C GLY A 487 -0.54 11.53 17.53
N ASN A 488 -1.83 11.45 17.24
CA ASN A 488 -2.60 12.59 16.75
C ASN A 488 -3.89 12.78 17.54
N CYS A 489 -4.22 14.04 17.83
CA CYS A 489 -5.44 14.38 18.57
C CYS A 489 -6.69 14.04 17.73
N TYR A 490 -7.62 13.26 18.30
CA TYR A 490 -8.91 12.93 17.73
C TYR A 490 -10.11 13.51 18.52
N GLU A 491 -9.85 14.56 19.32
CA GLU A 491 -10.86 15.34 20.05
C GLU A 491 -11.70 14.49 21.03
N CYS A 492 -11.07 13.57 21.78
CA CYS A 492 -11.75 12.68 22.74
C CYS A 492 -12.17 13.34 24.05
N ASP A 493 -11.84 14.63 24.27
CA ASP A 493 -12.09 15.39 25.50
C ASP A 493 -11.35 14.92 26.77
N GLY A 494 -10.52 13.89 26.71
CA GLY A 494 -9.81 13.35 27.87
C GLY A 494 -8.97 14.39 28.61
N CYS A 495 -8.19 15.17 27.89
CA CYS A 495 -7.35 16.24 28.46
C CYS A 495 -8.20 17.40 29.03
N PHE A 496 -9.28 17.76 28.35
CA PHE A 496 -10.20 18.80 28.79
C PHE A 496 -10.88 18.40 30.11
N ALA A 497 -11.41 17.18 30.17
CA ALA A 497 -12.11 16.68 31.36
C ALA A 497 -11.16 16.45 32.56
N ALA A 498 -9.89 16.10 32.31
CA ALA A 498 -8.92 15.80 33.35
C ALA A 498 -8.26 17.06 33.95
N CYS A 499 -8.38 18.23 33.30
CA CYS A 499 -7.69 19.43 33.75
C CYS A 499 -8.32 20.02 35.03
N PRO A 500 -7.65 19.96 36.22
CA PRO A 500 -8.22 20.45 37.47
C PRO A 500 -8.36 21.98 37.50
N GLU A 501 -7.54 22.68 36.71
CA GLU A 501 -7.53 24.14 36.64
C GLU A 501 -8.42 24.71 35.52
N THR A 502 -9.11 23.83 34.76
CA THR A 502 -9.88 24.22 33.57
C THR A 502 -9.09 25.06 32.57
N ALA A 503 -7.78 24.78 32.46
CA ALA A 503 -6.83 25.52 31.62
C ALA A 503 -6.86 25.07 30.15
N ILE A 504 -7.69 24.09 29.78
CA ILE A 504 -7.80 23.61 28.40
C ILE A 504 -9.11 24.10 27.81
N ALA A 505 -9.01 24.84 26.70
CA ALA A 505 -10.15 25.34 25.95
C ALA A 505 -10.39 24.54 24.66
N LYS A 506 -11.65 24.26 24.31
CA LYS A 506 -12.03 23.66 23.03
C LYS A 506 -12.12 24.74 21.96
N LEU A 507 -11.40 24.55 20.85
CA LEU A 507 -11.43 25.50 19.72
C LEU A 507 -12.59 25.27 18.74
N GLY A 508 -13.34 24.18 18.94
CA GLY A 508 -14.45 23.73 18.10
C GLY A 508 -14.08 22.55 17.21
N PRO A 509 -15.06 21.91 16.56
CA PRO A 509 -14.88 20.68 15.81
C PRO A 509 -13.77 20.77 14.76
N GLY A 510 -12.82 19.85 14.77
CA GLY A 510 -11.68 19.78 13.86
C GLY A 510 -10.59 20.82 14.10
N ARG A 511 -10.65 21.57 15.20
CA ARG A 511 -9.65 22.60 15.54
C ARG A 511 -8.86 22.28 16.81
N GLY A 512 -9.18 21.16 17.49
CA GLY A 512 -8.48 20.69 18.68
C GLY A 512 -8.70 21.59 19.91
N TYR A 513 -7.63 21.72 20.69
CA TYR A 513 -7.64 22.38 21.99
C TYR A 513 -6.47 23.34 22.13
N GLU A 514 -6.64 24.32 23.03
CA GLU A 514 -5.61 25.28 23.42
C GLU A 514 -5.41 25.23 24.95
N VAL A 515 -4.17 25.41 25.39
CA VAL A 515 -3.82 25.45 26.80
C VAL A 515 -3.63 26.91 27.24
N ASP A 516 -4.45 27.37 28.17
CA ASP A 516 -4.23 28.65 28.85
C ASP A 516 -3.10 28.50 29.87
N LEU A 517 -1.92 28.96 29.50
CA LEU A 517 -0.72 28.88 30.35
C LEU A 517 -0.79 29.78 31.60
N ALA A 518 -1.71 30.76 31.65
CA ALA A 518 -1.92 31.56 32.84
C ALA A 518 -2.67 30.79 33.94
N LEU A 519 -3.49 29.83 33.56
CA LEU A 519 -4.23 28.97 34.48
C LEU A 519 -3.51 27.64 34.75
N CYS A 520 -2.70 27.17 33.78
CA CYS A 520 -2.03 25.87 33.85
C CYS A 520 -0.99 25.81 35.01
N THR A 521 -1.10 24.79 35.87
CA THR A 521 -0.15 24.52 36.95
C THR A 521 0.95 23.52 36.59
N GLY A 522 0.94 22.94 35.39
CA GLY A 522 1.91 21.94 34.93
C GLY A 522 1.77 20.57 35.62
N CYS A 523 0.58 20.22 36.09
CA CYS A 523 0.31 18.99 36.83
C CYS A 523 0.39 17.70 36.01
N ALA A 524 0.55 17.79 34.68
CA ALA A 524 0.61 16.69 33.72
C ALA A 524 -0.67 15.81 33.57
N ALA A 525 -1.77 16.13 34.25
CA ALA A 525 -3.00 15.31 34.17
C ALA A 525 -3.52 15.17 32.73
N CYS A 526 -3.41 16.21 31.90
CA CYS A 526 -3.79 16.16 30.49
C CYS A 526 -2.89 15.24 29.65
N PHE A 527 -1.60 15.19 29.96
CA PHE A 527 -0.64 14.30 29.33
C PHE A 527 -0.95 12.84 29.67
N GLU A 528 -1.09 12.51 30.95
CA GLU A 528 -1.38 11.16 31.43
C GLU A 528 -2.73 10.61 30.92
N GLN A 529 -3.71 11.49 30.70
CA GLN A 529 -5.02 11.12 30.21
C GLN A 529 -5.15 11.17 28.67
N CYS A 530 -4.09 11.53 27.95
CA CYS A 530 -4.11 11.53 26.48
C CYS A 530 -3.82 10.14 25.94
N PRO A 531 -4.83 9.37 25.44
CA PRO A 531 -4.63 7.97 25.08
C PRO A 531 -3.71 7.79 23.87
N CYS A 532 -3.71 8.75 22.95
CA CYS A 532 -2.95 8.69 21.71
C CYS A 532 -1.59 9.39 21.76
N HIS A 533 -1.19 9.96 22.92
CA HIS A 533 0.04 10.74 23.09
C HIS A 533 0.11 11.95 22.13
N ALA A 534 -0.95 12.73 22.06
CA ALA A 534 -0.98 13.99 21.32
C ALA A 534 -0.59 15.21 22.19
N ILE A 535 -0.04 14.98 23.37
CA ILE A 535 0.41 16.01 24.30
C ILE A 535 1.77 15.60 24.84
N ASP A 536 2.72 16.53 24.83
CA ASP A 536 4.00 16.41 25.53
C ASP A 536 4.14 17.46 26.62
N MET A 537 4.98 17.16 27.64
CA MET A 537 5.34 18.09 28.70
C MET A 537 6.72 18.68 28.40
N ILE A 538 6.81 19.97 28.14
CA ILE A 538 8.08 20.64 27.90
C ILE A 538 8.50 21.48 29.12
N PRO A 539 9.82 21.53 29.45
CA PRO A 539 10.31 22.36 30.54
C PRO A 539 10.02 23.85 30.34
N GLU A 540 9.69 24.55 31.43
CA GLU A 540 9.66 26.01 31.38
C GLU A 540 11.05 26.56 31.06
N ARG A 541 11.09 27.54 30.15
CA ARG A 541 12.32 28.31 29.94
C ARG A 541 12.50 29.20 31.17
N ILE A 542 13.44 28.86 32.07
CA ILE A 542 13.88 29.77 33.11
C ILE A 542 14.57 30.92 32.38
N PRO A 543 14.10 32.18 32.52
CA PRO A 543 14.85 33.32 32.01
C PRO A 543 16.22 33.32 32.65
N ALA A 544 17.29 33.40 31.85
CA ALA A 544 18.66 33.44 32.34
C ALA A 544 18.91 34.73 33.14
#